data_f7cc2147acc86f3bd7dea048ab3d7ae6
#
_entry.id   f7cc2147acc86f3bd7dea048ab3d7ae6
#
_cell.length_a   1.000
_cell.length_b   1.000
_cell.length_c   1.000
_cell.angle_alpha   90.00
_cell.angle_beta   90.00
_cell.angle_gamma   90.00
#
_symmetry.space_group_name_H-M   'P 1'
#
loop_
_entity.id
_entity.type
_entity.pdbx_description
1 polymer ?
#
loop_
_entity_poly.entity_id
_entity_poly.type
_entity_poly.pdbx_seq_one_letter_code
_entity_poly.pdbx_strand_id
1 'polypeptide(L)'
;METKRCISSLTLEQLTAELKAMGQPGFRAKQIFHWVHQKLVTDFSVMTDQPKALLAKLEEAFYIAAPIIERRQEAKDGTVKYLLRMADGNCIETVVMRYHYGNTVCVSTQVGCRMGCRFCASTLLGLSRNLYPSEMLDQIYAIQKATGERVSHLVVMGTGEPFDNFESLCRMIELLCSPDGLNISHRNITVSTCGIVPKIYEFADRNPQVTLAISLHSPNDTMRRELMPIANKYSMDELMEAARYYTRTTGRRITFEYSLVKGVNDKKEHAQELISRVKGMNCHINLIP
;
A
#
# COMPACT_ATOMS: atom_id res chain seq x y z
N MET A 1 -31.10 0.25 -4.51
CA MET A 1 -30.52 0.54 -3.17
C MET A 1 -29.11 1.05 -3.41
N GLU A 2 -28.79 2.27 -2.98
CA GLU A 2 -27.41 2.73 -2.98
C GLU A 2 -26.57 1.79 -2.11
N THR A 3 -25.49 1.31 -2.65
CA THR A 3 -24.56 0.45 -1.90
C THR A 3 -23.89 1.29 -0.81
N LYS A 4 -24.04 0.88 0.46
CA LYS A 4 -23.39 1.56 1.59
C LYS A 4 -21.89 1.70 1.33
N ARG A 5 -21.33 2.84 1.73
CA ARG A 5 -19.89 3.11 1.61
C ARG A 5 -19.15 2.74 2.89
N CYS A 6 -17.92 2.28 2.79
CA CYS A 6 -17.09 2.06 3.97
C CYS A 6 -16.64 3.42 4.55
N ILE A 7 -16.97 3.68 5.82
CA ILE A 7 -16.70 4.96 6.48
C ILE A 7 -15.19 5.22 6.61
N SER A 8 -14.38 4.17 6.76
CA SER A 8 -12.91 4.28 6.90
C SER A 8 -12.19 4.70 5.59
N SER A 9 -12.92 4.76 4.45
CA SER A 9 -12.40 5.35 3.20
C SER A 9 -12.55 6.87 3.12
N LEU A 10 -13.30 7.50 4.03
CA LEU A 10 -13.56 8.93 4.02
C LEU A 10 -12.45 9.69 4.76
N THR A 11 -12.00 10.81 4.18
CA THR A 11 -11.16 11.76 4.93
C THR A 11 -11.99 12.44 6.01
N LEU A 12 -11.30 13.06 6.98
CA LEU A 12 -11.99 13.83 8.01
C LEU A 12 -12.84 14.96 7.43
N GLU A 13 -12.38 15.59 6.33
CA GLU A 13 -13.13 16.61 5.61
C GLU A 13 -14.40 16.04 4.97
N GLN A 14 -14.29 14.91 4.27
CA GLN A 14 -15.43 14.22 3.67
C GLN A 14 -16.43 13.77 4.72
N LEU A 15 -15.96 13.15 5.81
CA LEU A 15 -16.82 12.74 6.92
C LEU A 15 -17.53 13.94 7.55
N THR A 16 -16.84 15.09 7.66
CA THR A 16 -17.44 16.33 8.16
C THR A 16 -18.56 16.81 7.25
N ALA A 17 -18.37 16.75 5.94
CA ALA A 17 -19.40 17.11 4.96
C ALA A 17 -20.64 16.20 5.05
N GLU A 18 -20.43 14.89 5.14
CA GLU A 18 -21.49 13.88 5.30
C GLU A 18 -22.31 14.13 6.58
N LEU A 19 -21.64 14.36 7.70
CA LEU A 19 -22.32 14.62 8.97
C LEU A 19 -23.11 15.94 8.97
N LYS A 20 -22.55 16.98 8.35
CA LYS A 20 -23.30 18.24 8.15
C LYS A 20 -24.56 18.04 7.31
N ALA A 21 -24.49 17.25 6.26
CA ALA A 21 -25.64 16.87 5.45
C ALA A 21 -26.71 16.10 6.26
N MET A 22 -26.29 15.33 7.27
CA MET A 22 -27.17 14.64 8.22
C MET A 22 -27.69 15.56 9.35
N GLY A 23 -27.38 16.87 9.32
CA GLY A 23 -27.76 17.85 10.35
C GLY A 23 -26.95 17.74 11.64
N GLN A 24 -25.73 17.21 11.58
CA GLN A 24 -24.87 17.03 12.76
C GLN A 24 -23.77 18.09 12.85
N PRO A 25 -23.36 18.48 14.06
CA PRO A 25 -22.23 19.38 14.29
C PRO A 25 -20.92 18.77 13.76
N GLY A 26 -20.06 19.59 13.12
CA GLY A 26 -18.82 19.14 12.50
C GLY A 26 -17.80 18.48 13.46
N PHE A 27 -17.81 18.83 14.76
CA PHE A 27 -16.90 18.23 15.74
C PHE A 27 -17.12 16.71 15.91
N ARG A 28 -18.32 16.21 15.63
CA ARG A 28 -18.63 14.77 15.68
C ARG A 28 -17.84 13.97 14.66
N ALA A 29 -17.49 14.59 13.52
CA ALA A 29 -16.65 13.93 12.52
C ALA A 29 -15.30 13.54 13.12
N LYS A 30 -14.67 14.41 13.90
CA LYS A 30 -13.40 14.12 14.55
C LYS A 30 -13.53 13.01 15.59
N GLN A 31 -14.62 12.97 16.35
CA GLN A 31 -14.90 11.90 17.31
C GLN A 31 -15.08 10.54 16.60
N ILE A 32 -15.92 10.49 15.56
CA ILE A 32 -16.15 9.25 14.79
C ILE A 32 -14.88 8.80 14.08
N PHE A 33 -14.13 9.74 13.48
CA PHE A 33 -12.85 9.47 12.84
C PHE A 33 -11.84 8.85 13.82
N HIS A 34 -11.78 9.36 15.05
CA HIS A 34 -10.96 8.80 16.13
C HIS A 34 -11.39 7.36 16.49
N TRP A 35 -12.71 7.09 16.60
CA TRP A 35 -13.20 5.75 16.86
C TRP A 35 -12.78 4.76 15.75
N VAL A 36 -12.92 5.17 14.49
CA VAL A 36 -12.62 4.32 13.35
C VAL A 36 -11.11 4.10 13.20
N HIS A 37 -10.31 5.18 13.21
CA HIS A 37 -8.90 5.13 12.80
C HIS A 37 -7.89 5.02 13.94
N GLN A 38 -8.27 5.30 15.19
CA GLN A 38 -7.38 5.16 16.34
C GLN A 38 -7.84 4.03 17.28
N LYS A 39 -9.14 3.97 17.61
CA LYS A 39 -9.68 2.90 18.44
C LYS A 39 -9.98 1.63 17.65
N LEU A 40 -9.95 1.70 16.32
CA LEU A 40 -10.08 0.58 15.39
C LEU A 40 -11.36 -0.25 15.63
N VAL A 41 -12.47 0.43 15.90
CA VAL A 41 -13.74 -0.24 16.13
C VAL A 41 -14.28 -0.86 14.84
N THR A 42 -15.09 -1.89 14.99
CA THR A 42 -15.70 -2.62 13.87
C THR A 42 -17.23 -2.54 13.91
N ASP A 43 -17.76 -1.76 14.85
CA ASP A 43 -19.20 -1.59 15.06
C ASP A 43 -19.46 -0.15 15.56
N PHE A 44 -20.51 0.49 15.03
CA PHE A 44 -20.90 1.82 15.45
C PHE A 44 -21.45 1.84 16.88
N SER A 45 -22.09 0.78 17.33
CA SER A 45 -22.74 0.69 18.66
C SER A 45 -21.78 0.90 19.84
N VAL A 46 -20.47 0.68 19.63
CA VAL A 46 -19.44 0.87 20.66
C VAL A 46 -18.97 2.33 20.81
N MET A 47 -19.44 3.25 19.97
CA MET A 47 -19.09 4.68 20.00
C MET A 47 -19.92 5.40 21.07
N THR A 48 -19.57 5.21 22.34
CA THR A 48 -20.36 5.60 23.51
C THR A 48 -20.56 7.10 23.70
N ASP A 49 -19.76 7.95 23.04
CA ASP A 49 -19.84 9.40 23.04
C ASP A 49 -20.76 9.96 21.92
N GLN A 50 -21.40 9.06 21.12
CA GLN A 50 -22.30 9.45 20.05
C GLN A 50 -23.78 9.19 20.42
N PRO A 51 -24.71 10.09 20.00
CA PRO A 51 -26.14 9.85 20.20
C PRO A 51 -26.61 8.62 19.42
N LYS A 52 -27.49 7.80 20.03
CA LYS A 52 -28.07 6.62 19.39
C LYS A 52 -28.73 6.92 18.03
N ALA A 53 -29.42 8.07 17.94
CA ALA A 53 -30.05 8.50 16.68
C ALA A 53 -29.03 8.78 15.56
N LEU A 54 -27.81 9.25 15.91
CA LEU A 54 -26.74 9.41 14.92
C LEU A 54 -26.15 8.07 14.52
N LEU A 55 -25.92 7.16 15.47
CA LEU A 55 -25.40 5.83 15.18
C LEU A 55 -26.31 5.08 14.20
N ALA A 56 -27.63 5.13 14.39
CA ALA A 56 -28.61 4.55 13.47
C ALA A 56 -28.47 5.14 12.04
N LYS A 57 -28.34 6.47 11.89
CA LYS A 57 -28.12 7.12 10.61
C LYS A 57 -26.80 6.71 9.95
N LEU A 58 -25.74 6.53 10.76
CA LEU A 58 -24.44 6.05 10.26
C LEU A 58 -24.55 4.62 9.75
N GLU A 59 -25.26 3.74 10.47
CA GLU A 59 -25.51 2.37 10.03
C GLU A 59 -26.36 2.27 8.76
N GLU A 60 -27.26 3.23 8.54
CA GLU A 60 -28.02 3.30 7.29
C GLU A 60 -27.15 3.69 6.08
N ALA A 61 -26.24 4.66 6.24
CA ALA A 61 -25.45 5.24 5.16
C ALA A 61 -24.11 4.54 4.94
N PHE A 62 -23.52 3.98 6.00
CA PHE A 62 -22.15 3.45 6.01
C PHE A 62 -22.07 2.06 6.62
N TYR A 63 -20.92 1.43 6.42
CA TYR A 63 -20.48 0.26 7.17
C TYR A 63 -19.02 0.45 7.62
N ILE A 64 -18.61 -0.31 8.63
CA ILE A 64 -17.21 -0.46 9.04
C ILE A 64 -16.80 -1.85 8.61
N ALA A 65 -15.77 -1.94 7.76
CA ALA A 65 -15.23 -3.23 7.34
C ALA A 65 -14.33 -3.83 8.43
N ALA A 66 -14.30 -5.14 8.50
CA ALA A 66 -13.37 -5.89 9.35
C ALA A 66 -13.03 -7.19 8.62
N PRO A 67 -11.83 -7.33 8.06
CA PRO A 67 -11.42 -8.58 7.44
C PRO A 67 -11.29 -9.67 8.50
N ILE A 68 -11.56 -10.91 8.10
CA ILE A 68 -11.40 -12.08 8.94
C ILE A 68 -10.00 -12.65 8.75
N ILE A 69 -9.30 -12.90 9.83
CA ILE A 69 -8.02 -13.63 9.79
C ILE A 69 -8.33 -15.10 9.58
N GLU A 70 -8.16 -15.58 8.34
CA GLU A 70 -8.36 -16.99 7.97
C GLU A 70 -7.18 -17.87 8.38
N ARG A 71 -5.98 -17.35 8.24
CA ARG A 71 -4.76 -18.11 8.51
C ARG A 71 -3.65 -17.21 9.00
N ARG A 72 -2.88 -17.74 9.95
CA ARG A 72 -1.64 -17.14 10.47
C ARG A 72 -0.50 -18.13 10.30
N GLN A 73 0.61 -17.69 9.74
CA GLN A 73 1.84 -18.47 9.59
C GLN A 73 2.99 -17.66 10.15
N GLU A 74 3.77 -18.26 11.03
CA GLU A 74 4.92 -17.62 11.66
C GLU A 74 6.22 -18.30 11.23
N ALA A 75 7.17 -17.51 10.79
CA ALA A 75 8.51 -17.94 10.43
C ALA A 75 9.43 -17.92 11.66
N LYS A 76 10.57 -18.61 11.58
CA LYS A 76 11.54 -18.73 12.68
C LYS A 76 12.13 -17.39 13.14
N ASP A 77 12.16 -16.40 12.26
CA ASP A 77 12.68 -15.05 12.53
C ASP A 77 11.61 -14.11 13.15
N GLY A 78 10.42 -14.63 13.46
CA GLY A 78 9.30 -13.87 14.02
C GLY A 78 8.47 -13.11 12.99
N THR A 79 8.77 -13.24 11.69
CA THR A 79 7.92 -12.72 10.61
C THR A 79 6.60 -13.50 10.60
N VAL A 80 5.47 -12.79 10.50
CA VAL A 80 4.14 -13.41 10.49
C VAL A 80 3.38 -13.03 9.23
N LYS A 81 2.95 -14.02 8.47
CA LYS A 81 2.06 -13.86 7.32
C LYS A 81 0.62 -14.18 7.73
N TYR A 82 -0.28 -13.28 7.40
CA TYR A 82 -1.71 -13.40 7.60
C TYR A 82 -2.41 -13.53 6.25
N LEU A 83 -3.36 -14.46 6.16
CA LEU A 83 -4.35 -14.51 5.10
C LEU A 83 -5.61 -13.86 5.63
N LEU A 84 -6.02 -12.77 4.99
CA LEU A 84 -7.18 -11.98 5.38
C LEU A 84 -8.29 -12.17 4.35
N ARG A 85 -9.48 -12.57 4.81
CA ARG A 85 -10.68 -12.68 3.98
C ARG A 85 -11.48 -11.39 4.07
N MET A 86 -11.72 -10.78 2.89
CA MET A 86 -12.53 -9.58 2.72
C MET A 86 -14.03 -9.90 2.73
N ALA A 87 -14.87 -8.88 2.82
CA ALA A 87 -16.32 -9.02 2.91
C ALA A 87 -16.95 -9.72 1.68
N ASP A 88 -16.31 -9.64 0.52
CA ASP A 88 -16.73 -10.30 -0.72
C ASP A 88 -16.21 -11.75 -0.86
N GLY A 89 -15.52 -12.27 0.15
CA GLY A 89 -14.95 -13.61 0.17
C GLY A 89 -13.56 -13.74 -0.45
N ASN A 90 -13.05 -12.71 -1.11
CA ASN A 90 -11.69 -12.70 -1.61
C ASN A 90 -10.67 -12.69 -0.47
N CYS A 91 -9.53 -13.35 -0.70
CA CYS A 91 -8.44 -13.40 0.27
C CYS A 91 -7.22 -12.63 -0.23
N ILE A 92 -6.56 -11.95 0.69
CA ILE A 92 -5.29 -11.23 0.46
C ILE A 92 -4.28 -11.59 1.54
N GLU A 93 -3.00 -11.42 1.20
CA GLU A 93 -1.91 -11.65 2.16
C GLU A 93 -1.41 -10.32 2.73
N THR A 94 -1.07 -10.35 4.02
CA THR A 94 -0.46 -9.25 4.76
C THR A 94 0.65 -9.83 5.62
N VAL A 95 1.82 -9.18 5.67
CA VAL A 95 2.99 -9.68 6.40
C VAL A 95 3.42 -8.68 7.46
N VAL A 96 3.70 -9.17 8.66
CA VAL A 96 4.25 -8.39 9.78
C VAL A 96 5.69 -8.78 9.98
N MET A 97 6.56 -7.79 9.99
CA MET A 97 7.99 -7.93 10.28
C MET A 97 8.33 -7.06 11.49
N ARG A 98 9.01 -7.66 12.46
CA ARG A 98 9.42 -6.97 13.69
C ARG A 98 10.87 -6.58 13.60
N TYR A 99 11.15 -5.29 13.70
CA TYR A 99 12.51 -4.74 13.70
C TYR A 99 12.76 -3.96 15.00
N HIS A 100 14.02 -3.75 15.34
CA HIS A 100 14.41 -2.96 16.52
C HIS A 100 13.90 -1.50 16.47
N TYR A 101 13.62 -0.99 15.27
CA TYR A 101 13.07 0.37 15.05
C TYR A 101 11.53 0.41 14.99
N GLY A 102 10.87 -0.73 15.12
CA GLY A 102 9.41 -0.85 15.14
C GLY A 102 8.84 -1.90 14.19
N ASN A 103 7.53 -2.07 14.26
CA ASN A 103 6.81 -3.05 13.46
C ASN A 103 6.50 -2.51 12.06
N THR A 104 6.88 -3.26 11.05
CA THR A 104 6.58 -2.99 9.64
C THR A 104 5.49 -3.94 9.15
N VAL A 105 4.49 -3.40 8.48
CA VAL A 105 3.47 -4.20 7.80
C VAL A 105 3.63 -4.08 6.29
N CYS A 106 3.64 -5.22 5.60
CA CYS A 106 3.57 -5.32 4.15
C CYS A 106 2.11 -5.52 3.75
N VAL A 107 1.55 -4.60 2.97
CA VAL A 107 0.14 -4.63 2.55
C VAL A 107 -0.01 -4.91 1.06
N SER A 108 -1.13 -5.56 0.74
CA SER A 108 -1.62 -5.78 -0.63
C SER A 108 -2.48 -4.61 -1.10
N THR A 109 -2.51 -4.35 -2.40
CA THR A 109 -3.31 -3.28 -3.04
C THR A 109 -4.38 -3.79 -3.98
N GLN A 110 -4.32 -5.06 -4.34
CA GLN A 110 -5.24 -5.70 -5.27
C GLN A 110 -5.53 -7.14 -4.83
N VAL A 111 -6.60 -7.70 -5.32
CA VAL A 111 -6.86 -9.15 -5.31
C VAL A 111 -6.32 -9.70 -6.61
N GLY A 112 -5.16 -10.37 -6.55
CA GLY A 112 -4.38 -10.76 -7.73
C GLY A 112 -3.62 -9.59 -8.37
N CYS A 113 -3.06 -9.80 -9.57
CA CYS A 113 -2.28 -8.79 -10.29
C CYS A 113 -2.26 -9.08 -11.78
N ARG A 114 -2.43 -8.07 -12.63
CA ARG A 114 -2.43 -8.23 -14.09
C ARG A 114 -1.08 -7.94 -14.76
N MET A 115 -0.03 -7.60 -14.00
CA MET A 115 1.26 -7.18 -14.59
C MET A 115 2.01 -8.33 -15.25
N GLY A 116 1.75 -9.59 -14.89
CA GLY A 116 2.27 -10.76 -15.58
C GLY A 116 3.77 -11.02 -15.35
N CYS A 117 4.37 -10.48 -14.27
CA CYS A 117 5.78 -10.73 -13.93
C CYS A 117 6.01 -12.24 -13.76
N ARG A 118 6.95 -12.83 -14.52
CA ARG A 118 7.11 -14.29 -14.64
C ARG A 118 7.59 -14.97 -13.34
N PHE A 119 8.20 -14.23 -12.44
CA PHE A 119 8.68 -14.71 -11.14
C PHE A 119 7.69 -14.50 -9.99
N CYS A 120 6.55 -13.84 -10.24
CA CYS A 120 5.63 -13.41 -9.18
C CYS A 120 4.38 -14.28 -9.12
N ALA A 121 4.13 -14.90 -7.96
CA ALA A 121 2.94 -15.73 -7.73
C ALA A 121 1.62 -14.92 -7.78
N SER A 122 1.65 -13.63 -7.47
CA SER A 122 0.45 -12.78 -7.48
C SER A 122 -0.20 -12.65 -8.87
N THR A 123 0.49 -13.02 -9.95
CA THR A 123 -0.03 -12.92 -11.31
C THR A 123 -0.70 -14.20 -11.83
N LEU A 124 -0.58 -15.31 -11.11
CA LEU A 124 -1.02 -16.64 -11.56
C LEU A 124 -2.53 -16.70 -11.85
N LEU A 125 -3.34 -15.99 -11.07
CA LEU A 125 -4.79 -15.96 -11.23
C LEU A 125 -5.29 -14.66 -11.91
N GLY A 126 -4.37 -13.82 -12.39
CA GLY A 126 -4.71 -12.50 -12.92
C GLY A 126 -5.21 -11.53 -11.87
N LEU A 127 -5.85 -10.44 -12.31
CA LEU A 127 -6.44 -9.43 -11.44
C LEU A 127 -7.95 -9.69 -11.31
N SER A 128 -8.41 -9.89 -10.08
CA SER A 128 -9.84 -9.94 -9.77
C SER A 128 -10.39 -8.52 -9.63
N ARG A 129 -9.84 -7.72 -8.70
CA ARG A 129 -10.22 -6.32 -8.48
C ARG A 129 -9.17 -5.52 -7.72
N ASN A 130 -9.32 -4.21 -7.77
CA ASN A 130 -8.59 -3.30 -6.89
C ASN A 130 -9.16 -3.37 -5.46
N LEU A 131 -8.29 -3.14 -4.46
CA LEU A 131 -8.74 -2.90 -3.09
C LEU A 131 -9.17 -1.44 -2.92
N TYR A 132 -10.21 -1.24 -2.10
CA TYR A 132 -10.59 0.09 -1.64
C TYR A 132 -9.56 0.65 -0.64
N PRO A 133 -9.49 1.98 -0.44
CA PRO A 133 -8.61 2.57 0.56
C PRO A 133 -8.82 1.98 1.97
N SER A 134 -10.09 1.76 2.36
CA SER A 134 -10.44 1.10 3.61
C SER A 134 -9.86 -0.30 3.72
N GLU A 135 -9.95 -1.13 2.67
CA GLU A 135 -9.45 -2.49 2.69
C GLU A 135 -7.91 -2.55 2.81
N MET A 136 -7.21 -1.55 2.30
CA MET A 136 -5.77 -1.43 2.51
C MET A 136 -5.45 -1.03 3.96
N LEU A 137 -6.23 -0.12 4.57
CA LEU A 137 -6.11 0.26 5.98
C LEU A 137 -6.49 -0.89 6.92
N ASP A 138 -7.54 -1.63 6.59
CA ASP A 138 -8.06 -2.72 7.40
C ASP A 138 -7.04 -3.85 7.60
N GLN A 139 -6.08 -4.03 6.67
CA GLN A 139 -4.95 -4.93 6.87
C GLN A 139 -4.12 -4.52 8.08
N ILE A 140 -3.83 -3.22 8.21
CA ILE A 140 -3.06 -2.66 9.32
C ILE A 140 -3.87 -2.74 10.63
N TYR A 141 -5.16 -2.41 10.56
CA TYR A 141 -6.07 -2.43 11.71
C TYR A 141 -6.26 -3.83 12.28
N ALA A 142 -6.48 -4.81 11.39
CA ALA A 142 -6.59 -6.22 11.79
C ALA A 142 -5.33 -6.72 12.51
N ILE A 143 -4.14 -6.34 12.01
CA ILE A 143 -2.86 -6.69 12.62
C ILE A 143 -2.71 -6.02 14.00
N GLN A 144 -2.94 -4.72 14.11
CA GLN A 144 -2.84 -4.01 15.39
C GLN A 144 -3.81 -4.59 16.45
N LYS A 145 -5.03 -4.95 16.03
CA LYS A 145 -5.99 -5.61 16.92
C LYS A 145 -5.55 -7.01 17.34
N ALA A 146 -5.04 -7.81 16.41
CA ALA A 146 -4.63 -9.19 16.66
C ALA A 146 -3.36 -9.30 17.53
N THR A 147 -2.44 -8.32 17.41
CA THR A 147 -1.16 -8.35 18.11
C THR A 147 -1.12 -7.47 19.36
N GLY A 148 -1.98 -6.45 19.45
CA GLY A 148 -1.88 -5.38 20.44
C GLY A 148 -0.68 -4.45 20.21
N GLU A 149 0.06 -4.63 19.12
CA GLU A 149 1.30 -3.90 18.82
C GLU A 149 1.04 -2.76 17.83
N ARG A 150 1.66 -1.60 18.06
CA ARG A 150 1.59 -0.48 17.12
C ARG A 150 2.39 -0.79 15.86
N VAL A 151 1.78 -0.54 14.70
CA VAL A 151 2.46 -0.50 13.41
C VAL A 151 3.06 0.89 13.22
N SER A 152 4.35 0.96 12.92
CA SER A 152 5.12 2.20 12.77
C SER A 152 5.64 2.44 11.35
N HIS A 153 5.74 1.38 10.55
CA HIS A 153 6.25 1.41 9.18
C HIS A 153 5.33 0.62 8.25
N LEU A 154 5.28 1.03 7.00
CA LEU A 154 4.50 0.38 5.97
C LEU A 154 5.34 0.14 4.72
N VAL A 155 5.24 -1.06 4.15
CA VAL A 155 5.70 -1.33 2.78
C VAL A 155 4.52 -1.80 1.94
N VAL A 156 4.32 -1.16 0.80
CA VAL A 156 3.28 -1.53 -0.16
C VAL A 156 3.95 -2.40 -1.22
N MET A 157 4.15 -3.68 -0.83
CA MET A 157 4.91 -4.68 -1.58
C MET A 157 4.22 -6.06 -1.57
N GLY A 158 2.95 -6.11 -1.15
CA GLY A 158 2.13 -7.31 -1.18
C GLY A 158 1.56 -7.62 -2.55
N THR A 159 0.40 -8.27 -2.59
CA THR A 159 -0.28 -8.61 -3.84
C THR A 159 -0.81 -7.37 -4.56
N GLY A 160 -0.51 -7.28 -5.86
CA GLY A 160 -0.98 -6.21 -6.73
C GLY A 160 0.12 -5.24 -7.17
N GLU A 161 -0.22 -4.40 -8.15
CA GLU A 161 0.59 -3.26 -8.57
C GLU A 161 -0.03 -1.98 -7.98
N PRO A 162 0.64 -1.30 -7.03
CA PRO A 162 0.07 -0.12 -6.38
C PRO A 162 -0.29 1.01 -7.35
N PHE A 163 0.51 1.19 -8.40
CA PHE A 163 0.27 2.25 -9.37
C PHE A 163 -0.84 1.92 -10.39
N ASP A 164 -1.31 0.68 -10.42
CA ASP A 164 -2.51 0.28 -11.12
C ASP A 164 -3.79 0.54 -10.30
N ASN A 165 -3.63 0.77 -8.98
CA ASN A 165 -4.68 1.19 -8.04
C ASN A 165 -4.33 2.56 -7.41
N PHE A 166 -3.88 3.50 -8.22
CA PHE A 166 -3.17 4.70 -7.80
C PHE A 166 -3.98 5.63 -6.89
N GLU A 167 -5.22 5.92 -7.23
CA GLU A 167 -6.05 6.84 -6.44
C GLU A 167 -6.39 6.26 -5.06
N SER A 168 -6.69 4.96 -4.99
CA SER A 168 -6.92 4.28 -3.72
C SER A 168 -5.66 4.23 -2.86
N LEU A 169 -4.48 4.03 -3.49
CA LEU A 169 -3.19 4.10 -2.81
C LEU A 169 -2.95 5.49 -2.19
N CYS A 170 -3.12 6.55 -2.98
CA CYS A 170 -2.92 7.92 -2.49
C CYS A 170 -3.88 8.26 -1.35
N ARG A 171 -5.14 7.83 -1.47
CA ARG A 171 -6.14 8.00 -0.41
C ARG A 171 -5.76 7.22 0.86
N MET A 172 -5.31 6.01 0.73
CA MET A 172 -4.83 5.21 1.87
C MET A 172 -3.66 5.90 2.57
N ILE A 173 -2.68 6.43 1.83
CA ILE A 173 -1.55 7.18 2.40
C ILE A 173 -2.03 8.43 3.16
N GLU A 174 -2.95 9.20 2.57
CA GLU A 174 -3.55 10.39 3.20
C GLU A 174 -4.19 10.05 4.55
N LEU A 175 -5.04 9.03 4.58
CA LEU A 175 -5.74 8.57 5.78
C LEU A 175 -4.78 8.03 6.84
N LEU A 176 -3.79 7.24 6.41
CA LEU A 176 -2.81 6.63 7.31
C LEU A 176 -1.91 7.67 7.99
N CYS A 177 -1.56 8.73 7.25
CA CYS A 177 -0.70 9.81 7.73
C CYS A 177 -1.47 10.91 8.47
N SER A 178 -2.80 10.88 8.46
CA SER A 178 -3.62 11.86 9.14
C SER A 178 -3.27 11.94 10.63
N PRO A 179 -3.03 13.14 11.19
CA PRO A 179 -2.76 13.32 12.63
C PRO A 179 -3.94 12.88 13.52
N ASP A 180 -5.15 12.88 12.98
CA ASP A 180 -6.35 12.39 13.65
C ASP A 180 -6.58 10.88 13.43
N GLY A 181 -5.74 10.21 12.62
CA GLY A 181 -5.73 8.76 12.37
C GLY A 181 -4.57 8.03 13.06
N LEU A 182 -3.96 7.04 12.41
CA LEU A 182 -2.80 6.31 12.95
C LEU A 182 -1.54 7.18 13.03
N ASN A 183 -1.50 8.29 12.30
CA ASN A 183 -0.39 9.25 12.31
C ASN A 183 0.96 8.57 12.02
N ILE A 184 1.01 7.73 10.99
CA ILE A 184 2.26 7.15 10.50
C ILE A 184 2.94 8.19 9.61
N SER A 185 4.20 8.47 9.89
CA SER A 185 4.98 9.41 9.07
C SER A 185 5.07 8.93 7.62
N HIS A 186 4.87 9.83 6.65
CA HIS A 186 5.09 9.55 5.23
C HIS A 186 6.49 8.94 4.96
N ARG A 187 7.50 9.32 5.76
CA ARG A 187 8.87 8.81 5.66
C ARG A 187 9.01 7.34 6.05
N ASN A 188 8.04 6.82 6.78
CA ASN A 188 7.99 5.42 7.21
C ASN A 188 7.16 4.56 6.24
N ILE A 189 6.80 5.10 5.09
CA ILE A 189 6.06 4.40 4.05
C ILE A 189 6.96 4.21 2.84
N THR A 190 7.03 2.99 2.32
CA THR A 190 7.68 2.65 1.05
C THR A 190 6.64 2.04 0.12
N VAL A 191 6.55 2.58 -1.08
CA VAL A 191 5.70 2.04 -2.15
C VAL A 191 6.60 1.45 -3.23
N SER A 192 6.33 0.21 -3.63
CA SER A 192 7.03 -0.45 -4.73
C SER A 192 6.16 -0.50 -5.98
N THR A 193 6.76 -0.30 -7.14
CA THR A 193 6.06 -0.41 -8.43
C THR A 193 6.87 -1.22 -9.44
N CYS A 194 6.20 -1.93 -10.32
CA CYS A 194 6.82 -2.56 -11.48
C CYS A 194 7.28 -1.56 -12.55
N GLY A 195 6.97 -0.26 -12.38
CA GLY A 195 7.43 0.81 -13.28
C GLY A 195 6.37 1.31 -14.26
N ILE A 196 5.18 1.67 -13.78
CA ILE A 196 4.17 2.42 -14.56
C ILE A 196 4.65 3.89 -14.62
N VAL A 197 5.45 4.20 -15.65
CA VAL A 197 6.23 5.45 -15.77
C VAL A 197 5.42 6.72 -15.54
N PRO A 198 4.25 6.96 -16.16
CA PRO A 198 3.48 8.18 -15.90
C PRO A 198 3.10 8.36 -14.43
N LYS A 199 2.85 7.26 -13.72
CA LYS A 199 2.47 7.29 -12.30
C LYS A 199 3.67 7.54 -11.37
N ILE A 200 4.89 7.30 -11.82
CA ILE A 200 6.10 7.67 -11.06
C ILE A 200 6.21 9.20 -10.97
N TYR A 201 5.98 9.92 -12.08
CA TYR A 201 5.97 11.39 -12.10
C TYR A 201 4.88 11.93 -11.17
N GLU A 202 3.64 11.47 -11.35
CA GLU A 202 2.51 11.90 -10.53
C GLU A 202 2.72 11.60 -9.04
N PHE A 203 3.32 10.45 -8.71
CA PHE A 203 3.61 10.07 -7.34
C PHE A 203 4.67 10.96 -6.69
N ALA A 204 5.72 11.33 -7.44
CA ALA A 204 6.74 12.25 -6.97
C ALA A 204 6.16 13.62 -6.57
N ASP A 205 5.20 14.12 -7.35
CA ASP A 205 4.56 15.41 -7.11
C ASP A 205 3.56 15.35 -5.94
N ARG A 206 2.77 14.28 -5.85
CA ARG A 206 1.70 14.15 -4.84
C ARG A 206 2.19 13.66 -3.48
N ASN A 207 3.24 12.83 -3.45
CA ASN A 207 3.71 12.13 -2.25
C ASN A 207 5.23 12.28 -2.04
N PRO A 208 5.77 13.50 -2.02
CA PRO A 208 7.22 13.74 -2.07
C PRO A 208 7.99 13.19 -0.85
N GLN A 209 7.30 12.85 0.23
CA GLN A 209 7.94 12.31 1.44
C GLN A 209 7.86 10.78 1.56
N VAL A 210 7.10 10.10 0.71
CA VAL A 210 7.01 8.64 0.66
C VAL A 210 8.19 8.07 -0.10
N THR A 211 8.79 6.99 0.38
CA THR A 211 9.90 6.32 -0.31
C THR A 211 9.37 5.51 -1.49
N LEU A 212 10.00 5.65 -2.65
CA LEU A 212 9.70 4.86 -3.84
C LEU A 212 10.73 3.74 -4.00
N ALA A 213 10.22 2.53 -4.25
CA ALA A 213 11.01 1.40 -4.73
C ALA A 213 10.55 1.02 -6.15
N ILE A 214 11.47 0.65 -7.00
CA ILE A 214 11.19 0.15 -8.36
C ILE A 214 11.65 -1.28 -8.48
N SER A 215 10.74 -2.17 -8.82
CA SER A 215 11.04 -3.55 -9.22
C SER A 215 11.76 -3.53 -10.57
N LEU A 216 13.10 -3.50 -10.54
CA LEU A 216 13.92 -3.37 -11.73
C LEU A 216 14.25 -4.74 -12.33
N HIS A 217 14.83 -5.63 -11.53
CA HIS A 217 15.16 -7.04 -11.76
C HIS A 217 16.00 -7.34 -13.01
N SER A 218 16.40 -6.34 -13.77
CA SER A 218 17.18 -6.46 -14.97
C SER A 218 17.91 -5.15 -15.29
N PRO A 219 19.10 -5.21 -15.92
CA PRO A 219 19.85 -4.00 -16.27
C PRO A 219 19.43 -3.40 -17.61
N ASN A 220 18.71 -4.14 -18.48
CA ASN A 220 18.36 -3.71 -19.83
C ASN A 220 16.96 -4.16 -20.29
N ASP A 221 16.52 -3.58 -21.39
CA ASP A 221 15.19 -3.82 -21.95
C ASP A 221 14.96 -5.28 -22.39
N THR A 222 15.94 -5.90 -23.02
CA THR A 222 15.80 -7.25 -23.56
C THR A 222 15.47 -8.24 -22.45
N MET A 223 16.28 -8.25 -21.40
CA MET A 223 16.07 -9.13 -20.25
C MET A 223 14.83 -8.74 -19.47
N ARG A 224 14.58 -7.42 -19.33
CA ARG A 224 13.43 -6.95 -18.56
C ARG A 224 12.11 -7.34 -19.20
N ARG A 225 12.00 -7.31 -20.53
CA ARG A 225 10.80 -7.76 -21.27
C ARG A 225 10.52 -9.24 -21.06
N GLU A 226 11.55 -10.05 -20.91
CA GLU A 226 11.39 -11.48 -20.60
C GLU A 226 10.85 -11.74 -19.19
N LEU A 227 11.24 -10.92 -18.21
CA LEU A 227 10.85 -11.08 -16.81
C LEU A 227 9.56 -10.34 -16.47
N MET A 228 9.37 -9.15 -17.05
CA MET A 228 8.33 -8.20 -16.68
C MET A 228 7.66 -7.61 -17.94
N PRO A 229 6.46 -8.05 -18.30
CA PRO A 229 5.76 -7.58 -19.51
C PRO A 229 5.54 -6.05 -19.59
N ILE A 230 5.55 -5.35 -18.47
CA ILE A 230 5.46 -3.87 -18.44
C ILE A 230 6.58 -3.19 -19.23
N ALA A 231 7.73 -3.85 -19.39
CA ALA A 231 8.86 -3.37 -20.17
C ALA A 231 8.59 -3.33 -21.69
N ASN A 232 7.50 -3.95 -22.16
CA ASN A 232 7.03 -3.76 -23.53
C ASN A 232 6.33 -2.42 -23.74
N LYS A 233 5.85 -1.80 -22.65
CA LYS A 233 5.15 -0.52 -22.69
C LYS A 233 6.07 0.66 -22.36
N TYR A 234 7.01 0.45 -21.45
CA TYR A 234 7.94 1.49 -20.98
C TYR A 234 9.37 0.96 -21.05
N SER A 235 10.21 1.66 -21.79
CA SER A 235 11.65 1.33 -21.93
C SER A 235 12.42 1.55 -20.62
N MET A 236 13.59 0.97 -20.55
CA MET A 236 14.50 1.18 -19.43
C MET A 236 14.91 2.67 -19.33
N ASP A 237 15.11 3.36 -20.45
CA ASP A 237 15.50 4.77 -20.44
C ASP A 237 14.38 5.67 -19.91
N GLU A 238 13.12 5.44 -20.29
CA GLU A 238 11.95 6.13 -19.73
C GLU A 238 11.81 5.89 -18.24
N LEU A 239 12.00 4.64 -17.79
CA LEU A 239 11.93 4.27 -16.38
C LEU A 239 13.04 4.95 -15.56
N MET A 240 14.28 4.98 -16.08
CA MET A 240 15.40 5.60 -15.40
C MET A 240 15.27 7.14 -15.36
N GLU A 241 14.68 7.75 -16.39
CA GLU A 241 14.39 9.19 -16.37
C GLU A 241 13.32 9.53 -15.32
N ALA A 242 12.25 8.74 -15.24
CA ALA A 242 11.25 8.90 -14.19
C ALA A 242 11.84 8.71 -12.77
N ALA A 243 12.77 7.75 -12.59
CA ALA A 243 13.49 7.57 -11.35
C ALA A 243 14.37 8.78 -10.99
N ARG A 244 15.05 9.37 -11.98
CA ARG A 244 15.83 10.63 -11.79
C ARG A 244 14.91 11.80 -11.45
N TYR A 245 13.76 11.90 -12.12
CA TYR A 245 12.76 12.92 -11.78
C TYR A 245 12.32 12.80 -10.33
N TYR A 246 11.94 11.58 -9.88
CA TYR A 246 11.57 11.34 -8.49
C TYR A 246 12.66 11.79 -7.52
N THR A 247 13.92 11.42 -7.73
CA THR A 247 15.02 11.78 -6.83
C THR A 247 15.29 13.28 -6.81
N ARG A 248 15.19 13.97 -7.96
CA ARG A 248 15.37 15.43 -8.06
C ARG A 248 14.24 16.20 -7.39
N THR A 249 12.99 15.79 -7.63
CA THR A 249 11.79 16.48 -7.13
C THR A 249 11.63 16.30 -5.61
N THR A 250 11.90 15.09 -5.11
CA THR A 250 11.66 14.76 -3.70
C THR A 250 12.88 14.92 -2.81
N GLY A 251 14.08 14.95 -3.39
CA GLY A 251 15.35 14.89 -2.66
C GLY A 251 15.59 13.53 -1.97
N ARG A 252 14.71 12.54 -2.18
CA ARG A 252 14.79 11.24 -1.51
C ARG A 252 15.59 10.23 -2.30
N ARG A 253 16.22 9.30 -1.55
CA ARG A 253 16.83 8.12 -2.14
C ARG A 253 15.75 7.19 -2.68
N ILE A 254 15.90 6.73 -3.94
CA ILE A 254 15.08 5.68 -4.52
C ILE A 254 15.69 4.31 -4.26
N THR A 255 14.88 3.27 -4.17
CA THR A 255 15.35 1.88 -4.09
C THR A 255 15.07 1.15 -5.39
N PHE A 256 16.03 0.38 -5.89
CA PHE A 256 15.83 -0.59 -6.96
C PHE A 256 15.86 -1.99 -6.38
N GLU A 257 14.76 -2.73 -6.54
CA GLU A 257 14.67 -4.14 -6.16
C GLU A 257 15.21 -4.99 -7.31
N TYR A 258 16.15 -5.87 -7.02
CA TYR A 258 16.83 -6.69 -8.01
C TYR A 258 16.92 -8.14 -7.52
N SER A 259 15.98 -8.99 -7.93
CA SER A 259 16.02 -10.43 -7.65
C SER A 259 17.08 -11.08 -8.52
N LEU A 260 18.04 -11.74 -7.88
CA LEU A 260 19.09 -12.51 -8.57
C LEU A 260 18.54 -13.87 -9.02
N VAL A 261 18.45 -14.07 -10.32
CA VAL A 261 18.03 -15.34 -10.93
C VAL A 261 19.22 -16.00 -11.59
N LYS A 262 19.62 -17.16 -11.03
CA LYS A 262 20.79 -17.89 -11.48
C LYS A 262 20.76 -18.18 -12.98
N GLY A 263 21.82 -17.78 -13.67
CA GLY A 263 21.98 -17.97 -15.12
C GLY A 263 21.17 -17.00 -15.99
N VAL A 264 20.37 -16.11 -15.40
CA VAL A 264 19.56 -15.12 -16.12
C VAL A 264 20.15 -13.74 -15.99
N ASN A 265 20.21 -13.17 -14.78
CA ASN A 265 20.60 -11.77 -14.54
C ASN A 265 21.74 -11.60 -13.52
N ASP A 266 22.46 -12.66 -13.20
CA ASP A 266 23.48 -12.76 -12.14
C ASP A 266 24.93 -12.64 -12.62
N LYS A 267 25.16 -12.33 -13.91
CA LYS A 267 26.51 -12.21 -14.48
C LYS A 267 27.14 -10.87 -14.15
N LYS A 268 28.50 -10.84 -14.18
CA LYS A 268 29.30 -9.62 -13.92
C LYS A 268 28.95 -8.49 -14.92
N GLU A 269 28.69 -8.83 -16.18
CA GLU A 269 28.32 -7.86 -17.21
C GLU A 269 26.99 -7.17 -16.87
N HIS A 270 26.03 -7.91 -16.31
CA HIS A 270 24.76 -7.37 -15.86
C HIS A 270 24.93 -6.37 -14.70
N ALA A 271 25.83 -6.67 -13.76
CA ALA A 271 26.14 -5.75 -12.68
C ALA A 271 26.83 -4.47 -13.19
N GLN A 272 27.75 -4.59 -14.17
CA GLN A 272 28.42 -3.43 -14.77
C GLN A 272 27.42 -2.52 -15.53
N GLU A 273 26.49 -3.12 -16.26
CA GLU A 273 25.42 -2.39 -16.95
C GLU A 273 24.50 -1.69 -15.94
N LEU A 274 24.09 -2.37 -14.88
CA LEU A 274 23.27 -1.79 -13.81
C LEU A 274 23.99 -0.59 -13.17
N ILE A 275 25.28 -0.71 -12.84
CA ILE A 275 26.09 0.39 -12.30
C ILE A 275 26.07 1.60 -13.25
N SER A 276 26.22 1.37 -14.56
CA SER A 276 26.20 2.46 -15.54
C SER A 276 24.85 3.19 -15.57
N ARG A 277 23.75 2.46 -15.43
CA ARG A 277 22.37 3.01 -15.42
C ARG A 277 22.09 3.93 -14.22
N VAL A 278 22.58 3.54 -13.04
CA VAL A 278 22.31 4.27 -11.79
C VAL A 278 23.39 5.29 -11.43
N LYS A 279 24.45 5.41 -12.21
CA LYS A 279 25.54 6.33 -11.96
C LYS A 279 25.05 7.77 -11.75
N GLY A 280 25.46 8.39 -10.63
CA GLY A 280 25.09 9.75 -10.26
C GLY A 280 23.68 9.91 -9.69
N MET A 281 22.94 8.81 -9.47
CA MET A 281 21.62 8.83 -8.86
C MET A 281 21.70 8.53 -7.36
N ASN A 282 20.97 9.27 -6.53
CA ASN A 282 20.81 8.93 -5.12
C ASN A 282 19.89 7.70 -4.99
N CYS A 283 20.48 6.51 -5.04
CA CYS A 283 19.74 5.25 -5.01
C CYS A 283 20.34 4.21 -4.09
N HIS A 284 19.52 3.22 -3.76
CA HIS A 284 19.90 1.97 -3.12
C HIS A 284 19.50 0.82 -4.05
N ILE A 285 20.35 -0.20 -4.17
CA ILE A 285 20.03 -1.44 -4.86
C ILE A 285 19.88 -2.53 -3.81
N ASN A 286 18.68 -3.09 -3.71
CA ASN A 286 18.40 -4.22 -2.85
C ASN A 286 18.52 -5.51 -3.69
N LEU A 287 19.54 -6.32 -3.40
CA LEU A 287 19.76 -7.61 -4.05
C LEU A 287 18.98 -8.68 -3.28
N ILE A 288 18.07 -9.35 -3.96
CA ILE A 288 17.23 -10.41 -3.40
C ILE A 288 17.74 -11.73 -3.95
N PRO A 289 18.38 -12.59 -3.12
CA PRO A 289 18.94 -13.87 -3.56
C PRO A 289 17.88 -14.91 -3.89
#